data_15ca690fd4fefd417e7aba7f3f4a7b4c
#
_entry.id   15ca690fd4fefd417e7aba7f3f4a7b4c
#
_cell.length_a   1.000
_cell.length_b   1.000
_cell.length_c   1.000
_cell.angle_alpha   90.00
_cell.angle_beta   90.00
_cell.angle_gamma   90.00
#
_symmetry.space_group_name_H-M   'P 1'
#
loop_
_entity.id
_entity.type
_entity.pdbx_description
1 polymer ?
#
loop_
_entity_poly.entity_id
_entity_poly.type
_entity_poly.pdbx_seq_one_letter_code
_entity_poly.pdbx_strand_id
1 'polypeptide(L)'
;MLIGLHIAHWMIAGRSLAPLELNELMYTLEAGIVTAGFLLMAAVALSVAVFGRFFCSWACHMLALQDLAAWLLARVGISAKPVRSRVLRVAPFVALFYMFVWPQLARLARGEPLPRLRVASSSEPWSSFVTEDFWRNLPGPWIAGLTFAICGFAIVYLLGSRAFCANACPYGAAFGLLDRIAPGRIVAKGDCTNCGMCTAVCQSGVRVHEEVQRFGKVVDANCLKDMDCVAVCPEQALGFGFRVPAIFVRKERGAEDRSPSRASLAEDLLAGTVAIATLLAFRGLYDAVPFLMSLGLGVTFAWLAVLTRRLMTRDHMVFRGLTLRRGGHIAPAGRVLGGLAAAAGLLTLHSGFVRYHEYRGDLAYQDTRIAVQRRDAAAVRQHVQDAIAHLETCASYGLLVPIEVDRRLADVHAYGPSPERTLIHLGRVLDADPAAHEARLRRCFRLIHDGRLDEAERDLALVDTAAAAPPGRAKEDGLLAHCVLAHERLAAAHAASGQDGRALEHRRRIESLRAARSQ
;
A
#
# COMPACT_ATOMS: atom_id res chain seq x y z
N MET A 1 16.27 -10.37 -13.54
CA MET A 1 16.34 -11.79 -13.93
C MET A 1 15.30 -12.65 -13.22
N LEU A 2 15.26 -12.74 -11.87
CA LEU A 2 14.29 -13.59 -11.15
C LEU A 2 12.82 -13.27 -11.46
N ILE A 3 12.43 -11.99 -11.51
CA ILE A 3 11.07 -11.56 -11.88
C ILE A 3 10.70 -12.04 -13.29
N GLY A 4 11.61 -11.87 -14.26
CA GLY A 4 11.38 -12.32 -15.63
C GLY A 4 11.22 -13.84 -15.74
N LEU A 5 12.01 -14.61 -14.98
CA LEU A 5 11.88 -16.07 -14.91
C LEU A 5 10.55 -16.49 -14.26
N HIS A 6 10.10 -15.78 -13.24
CA HIS A 6 8.81 -16.04 -12.58
C HIS A 6 7.62 -15.78 -13.52
N ILE A 7 7.66 -14.66 -14.26
CA ILE A 7 6.64 -14.36 -15.29
C ILE A 7 6.65 -15.42 -16.39
N ALA A 8 7.82 -15.78 -16.92
CA ALA A 8 7.94 -16.80 -17.96
C ALA A 8 7.42 -18.16 -17.48
N HIS A 9 7.75 -18.56 -16.24
CA HIS A 9 7.22 -19.79 -15.65
C HIS A 9 5.69 -19.76 -15.59
N TRP A 10 5.09 -18.65 -15.11
CA TRP A 10 3.63 -18.52 -15.07
C TRP A 10 3.01 -18.57 -16.46
N MET A 11 3.59 -17.90 -17.46
CA MET A 11 3.09 -17.92 -18.85
C MET A 11 3.11 -19.33 -19.46
N ILE A 12 4.07 -20.16 -19.09
CA ILE A 12 4.21 -21.53 -19.62
C ILE A 12 3.35 -22.52 -18.85
N ALA A 13 3.35 -22.44 -17.51
CA ALA A 13 2.72 -23.44 -16.64
C ALA A 13 1.27 -23.11 -16.28
N GLY A 14 0.75 -21.89 -16.61
CA GLY A 14 -0.58 -21.41 -16.21
C GLY A 14 -0.78 -21.21 -14.71
N ARG A 15 0.21 -21.55 -13.91
CA ARG A 15 0.24 -21.42 -12.45
C ARG A 15 1.64 -21.09 -11.97
N SER A 16 1.75 -20.39 -10.84
CA SER A 16 3.05 -20.04 -10.26
C SER A 16 2.99 -20.06 -8.74
N LEU A 17 4.15 -19.83 -8.10
CA LEU A 17 4.17 -19.58 -6.66
C LEU A 17 3.30 -18.35 -6.34
N ALA A 18 2.63 -18.39 -5.19
CA ALA A 18 1.97 -17.21 -4.64
C ALA A 18 2.97 -16.05 -4.60
N PRO A 19 2.52 -14.78 -4.75
CA PRO A 19 3.43 -13.65 -4.85
C PRO A 19 4.43 -13.61 -3.70
N LEU A 20 5.72 -13.50 -4.02
CA LEU A 20 6.80 -13.36 -3.04
C LEU A 20 6.97 -11.89 -2.65
N GLU A 21 5.89 -11.29 -2.16
CA GLU A 21 5.82 -9.88 -1.82
C GLU A 21 5.94 -9.63 -0.32
N LEU A 22 6.42 -8.43 0.02
CA LEU A 22 6.51 -7.99 1.42
C LEU A 22 5.12 -7.91 2.08
N ASN A 23 4.05 -7.66 1.31
CA ASN A 23 2.68 -7.56 1.81
C ASN A 23 2.11 -8.88 2.34
N GLU A 24 2.65 -10.02 1.91
CA GLU A 24 2.21 -11.34 2.35
C GLU A 24 2.33 -11.54 3.86
N LEU A 25 3.32 -10.89 4.50
CA LEU A 25 3.46 -10.91 5.95
C LEU A 25 2.24 -10.27 6.65
N MET A 26 1.70 -9.18 6.09
CA MET A 26 0.49 -8.55 6.63
C MET A 26 -0.69 -9.50 6.54
N TYR A 27 -0.87 -10.14 5.39
CA TYR A 27 -1.94 -11.08 5.16
C TYR A 27 -1.90 -12.27 6.13
N THR A 28 -0.71 -12.80 6.37
CA THR A 28 -0.53 -13.88 7.38
C THR A 28 -0.92 -13.40 8.78
N LEU A 29 -0.56 -12.17 9.17
CA LEU A 29 -0.91 -11.63 10.48
C LEU A 29 -2.39 -11.27 10.60
N GLU A 30 -3.07 -10.94 9.51
CA GLU A 30 -4.50 -10.59 9.50
C GLU A 30 -5.41 -11.82 9.39
N ALA A 31 -5.10 -12.73 8.48
CA ALA A 31 -5.96 -13.89 8.17
C ALA A 31 -5.47 -15.22 8.77
N GLY A 32 -4.24 -15.26 9.30
CA GLY A 32 -3.62 -16.48 9.82
C GLY A 32 -3.14 -17.45 8.73
N ILE A 33 -3.14 -17.05 7.45
CA ILE A 33 -2.74 -17.93 6.34
C ILE A 33 -1.23 -17.84 6.14
N VAL A 34 -0.55 -18.96 6.30
CA VAL A 34 0.90 -19.07 6.03
C VAL A 34 1.11 -19.13 4.52
N THR A 35 1.74 -18.12 3.93
CA THR A 35 1.99 -18.02 2.50
C THR A 35 3.46 -18.27 2.15
N ALA A 36 3.76 -18.49 0.87
CA ALA A 36 5.13 -18.60 0.39
C ALA A 36 5.93 -17.30 0.66
N GLY A 37 5.27 -16.14 0.52
CA GLY A 37 5.86 -14.84 0.84
C GLY A 37 6.19 -14.69 2.33
N PHE A 38 5.35 -15.19 3.24
CA PHE A 38 5.64 -15.22 4.67
C PHE A 38 6.89 -16.07 4.98
N LEU A 39 6.99 -17.25 4.39
CA LEU A 39 8.17 -18.13 4.59
C LEU A 39 9.45 -17.48 4.05
N LEU A 40 9.36 -16.84 2.87
CA LEU A 40 10.48 -16.06 2.34
C LEU A 40 10.89 -14.93 3.30
N MET A 41 9.93 -14.18 3.83
CA MET A 41 10.21 -13.09 4.77
C MET A 41 10.80 -13.58 6.09
N ALA A 42 10.35 -14.72 6.59
CA ALA A 42 10.95 -15.36 7.76
C ALA A 42 12.41 -15.77 7.50
N ALA A 43 12.69 -16.40 6.36
CA ALA A 43 14.04 -16.75 5.94
C ALA A 43 14.93 -15.50 5.76
N VAL A 44 14.41 -14.44 5.17
CA VAL A 44 15.10 -13.15 5.05
C VAL A 44 15.38 -12.55 6.42
N ALA A 45 14.43 -12.54 7.34
CA ALA A 45 14.62 -12.01 8.69
C ALA A 45 15.72 -12.78 9.45
N LEU A 46 15.71 -14.11 9.36
CA LEU A 46 16.76 -14.96 9.91
C LEU A 46 18.13 -14.67 9.29
N SER A 47 18.18 -14.53 7.96
CA SER A 47 19.43 -14.20 7.26
C SER A 47 19.95 -12.80 7.65
N VAL A 48 19.06 -11.82 7.85
CA VAL A 48 19.42 -10.48 8.34
C VAL A 48 19.95 -10.54 9.77
N ALA A 49 19.39 -11.38 10.63
CA ALA A 49 19.88 -11.57 12.00
C ALA A 49 21.30 -12.16 12.05
N VAL A 50 21.74 -12.84 11.00
CA VAL A 50 23.11 -13.43 10.90
C VAL A 50 24.04 -12.51 10.11
N PHE A 51 23.66 -12.14 8.89
CA PHE A 51 24.55 -11.44 7.94
C PHE A 51 24.34 -9.93 7.91
N GLY A 52 23.30 -9.41 8.59
CA GLY A 52 22.89 -8.03 8.50
C GLY A 52 22.03 -7.74 7.26
N ARG A 53 21.76 -6.48 6.98
CA ARG A 53 20.77 -6.00 5.99
C ARG A 53 21.18 -6.18 4.51
N PHE A 54 21.93 -7.22 4.17
CA PHE A 54 22.36 -7.45 2.77
C PHE A 54 21.18 -7.69 1.81
N PHE A 55 20.09 -8.32 2.26
CA PHE A 55 18.89 -8.52 1.45
C PHE A 55 18.36 -7.21 0.86
N CYS A 56 18.39 -6.13 1.68
CA CYS A 56 17.91 -4.83 1.23
C CYS A 56 18.68 -4.30 0.01
N SER A 57 19.99 -4.55 -0.09
CA SER A 57 20.83 -4.06 -1.19
C SER A 57 20.88 -5.00 -2.40
N TRP A 58 20.72 -6.32 -2.20
CA TRP A 58 20.97 -7.30 -3.26
C TRP A 58 19.73 -7.92 -3.86
N ALA A 59 18.60 -7.94 -3.12
CA ALA A 59 17.40 -8.64 -3.55
C ALA A 59 16.12 -7.80 -3.51
N CYS A 60 16.12 -6.64 -2.84
CA CYS A 60 14.91 -5.82 -2.71
C CYS A 60 14.67 -4.98 -3.98
N HIS A 61 13.53 -5.20 -4.64
CA HIS A 61 13.12 -4.45 -5.83
C HIS A 61 12.91 -2.95 -5.57
N MET A 62 12.45 -2.57 -4.36
CA MET A 62 12.28 -1.15 -4.00
C MET A 62 13.61 -0.40 -3.97
N LEU A 63 14.69 -1.06 -3.55
CA LEU A 63 16.01 -0.44 -3.61
C LEU A 63 16.50 -0.34 -5.05
N ALA A 64 16.28 -1.35 -5.88
CA ALA A 64 16.66 -1.30 -7.29
C ALA A 64 16.02 -0.10 -8.03
N LEU A 65 14.74 0.22 -7.71
CA LEU A 65 14.07 1.41 -8.23
C LEU A 65 14.71 2.72 -7.76
N GLN A 66 15.12 2.79 -6.49
CA GLN A 66 15.81 3.97 -5.97
C GLN A 66 17.22 4.14 -6.54
N ASP A 67 17.94 3.04 -6.73
CA ASP A 67 19.26 3.06 -7.35
C ASP A 67 19.16 3.46 -8.84
N LEU A 68 18.13 3.00 -9.56
CA LEU A 68 17.81 3.47 -10.92
C LEU A 68 17.54 4.98 -10.94
N ALA A 69 16.72 5.49 -10.02
CA ALA A 69 16.43 6.91 -9.93
C ALA A 69 17.68 7.73 -9.57
N ALA A 70 18.51 7.25 -8.65
CA ALA A 70 19.77 7.90 -8.30
C ALA A 70 20.75 7.93 -9.48
N TRP A 71 20.82 6.84 -10.26
CA TRP A 71 21.64 6.76 -11.46
C TRP A 71 21.15 7.72 -12.56
N LEU A 72 19.83 7.81 -12.79
CA LEU A 72 19.25 8.78 -13.73
C LEU A 72 19.58 10.23 -13.32
N LEU A 73 19.43 10.56 -12.03
CA LEU A 73 19.79 11.88 -11.50
C LEU A 73 21.28 12.19 -11.67
N ALA A 74 22.15 11.21 -11.43
CA ALA A 74 23.59 11.38 -11.61
C ALA A 74 23.96 11.66 -13.07
N ARG A 75 23.24 11.09 -14.06
CA ARG A 75 23.44 11.34 -15.49
C ARG A 75 23.17 12.81 -15.86
N VAL A 76 22.31 13.50 -15.14
CA VAL A 76 22.03 14.94 -15.31
C VAL A 76 22.80 15.82 -14.31
N GLY A 77 23.84 15.28 -13.67
CA GLY A 77 24.72 16.02 -12.75
C GLY A 77 24.14 16.26 -11.35
N ILE A 78 23.03 15.63 -10.98
CA ILE A 78 22.39 15.79 -9.67
C ILE A 78 22.86 14.70 -8.72
N SER A 79 23.63 15.06 -7.70
CA SER A 79 24.05 14.15 -6.63
C SER A 79 22.97 14.02 -5.56
N ALA A 80 22.42 12.84 -5.39
CA ALA A 80 21.36 12.54 -4.43
C ALA A 80 21.94 12.20 -3.04
N LYS A 81 22.56 13.18 -2.36
CA LYS A 81 23.11 12.99 -1.00
C LYS A 81 21.99 12.77 0.02
N PRO A 82 22.11 11.77 0.91
CA PRO A 82 21.07 11.46 1.90
C PRO A 82 20.91 12.60 2.93
N VAL A 83 19.65 12.91 3.21
CA VAL A 83 19.24 13.86 4.23
C VAL A 83 19.10 13.16 5.57
N ARG A 84 19.46 13.83 6.67
CA ARG A 84 19.33 13.33 8.04
C ARG A 84 18.30 14.17 8.80
N SER A 85 17.16 13.56 9.18
CA SER A 85 16.16 14.13 10.07
C SER A 85 15.89 13.14 11.20
N ARG A 86 15.66 13.63 12.43
CA ARG A 86 15.34 12.79 13.59
C ARG A 86 13.93 12.21 13.45
N VAL A 87 12.97 13.04 13.08
CA VAL A 87 11.55 12.66 12.97
C VAL A 87 11.33 11.69 11.82
N LEU A 88 11.94 11.95 10.65
CA LEU A 88 11.81 11.04 9.52
C LEU A 88 12.41 9.65 9.80
N ARG A 89 13.40 9.55 10.68
CA ARG A 89 13.92 8.25 11.14
C ARG A 89 12.93 7.46 12.01
N VAL A 90 11.97 8.13 12.65
CA VAL A 90 10.95 7.48 13.46
C VAL A 90 9.79 7.00 12.59
N ALA A 91 9.54 7.63 11.43
CA ALA A 91 8.43 7.29 10.54
C ALA A 91 8.35 5.79 10.16
N PRO A 92 9.45 5.09 9.84
CA PRO A 92 9.40 3.65 9.55
C PRO A 92 8.94 2.80 10.75
N PHE A 93 9.24 3.22 11.98
CA PHE A 93 8.80 2.52 13.19
C PHE A 93 7.32 2.75 13.47
N VAL A 94 6.81 3.96 13.21
CA VAL A 94 5.37 4.26 13.25
C VAL A 94 4.63 3.43 12.21
N ALA A 95 5.18 3.34 11.00
CA ALA A 95 4.63 2.50 9.95
C ALA A 95 4.64 1.01 10.32
N LEU A 96 5.74 0.51 10.89
CA LEU A 96 5.86 -0.87 11.38
C LEU A 96 4.81 -1.17 12.46
N PHE A 97 4.68 -0.29 13.47
CA PHE A 97 3.68 -0.41 14.52
C PHE A 97 2.27 -0.45 13.94
N TYR A 98 1.97 0.51 13.07
CA TYR A 98 0.65 0.64 12.47
C TYR A 98 0.27 -0.56 11.58
N MET A 99 1.21 -1.10 10.80
CA MET A 99 0.94 -2.23 9.91
C MET A 99 0.81 -3.56 10.65
N PHE A 100 1.64 -3.80 11.66
CA PHE A 100 1.78 -5.15 12.24
C PHE A 100 1.24 -5.26 13.66
N VAL A 101 1.37 -4.22 14.47
CA VAL A 101 1.01 -4.26 15.90
C VAL A 101 -0.41 -3.74 16.12
N TRP A 102 -0.75 -2.60 15.54
CA TRP A 102 -2.04 -1.95 15.73
C TRP A 102 -3.25 -2.84 15.38
N PRO A 103 -3.29 -3.57 14.26
CA PRO A 103 -4.43 -4.45 13.94
C PRO A 103 -4.67 -5.52 15.00
N GLN A 104 -3.59 -6.08 15.57
CA GLN A 104 -3.69 -7.10 16.62
C GLN A 104 -4.20 -6.50 17.94
N LEU A 105 -3.72 -5.31 18.31
CA LEU A 105 -4.22 -4.58 19.50
C LEU A 105 -5.70 -4.21 19.34
N ALA A 106 -6.11 -3.76 18.16
CA ALA A 106 -7.50 -3.42 17.87
C ALA A 106 -8.42 -4.65 17.97
N ARG A 107 -7.98 -5.84 17.52
CA ARG A 107 -8.70 -7.10 17.69
C ARG A 107 -8.85 -7.46 19.17
N LEU A 108 -7.75 -7.44 19.91
CA LEU A 108 -7.77 -7.72 21.34
C LEU A 108 -8.70 -6.77 22.10
N ALA A 109 -8.71 -5.48 21.75
CA ALA A 109 -9.61 -4.49 22.33
C ALA A 109 -11.11 -4.76 22.04
N ARG A 110 -11.41 -5.41 20.89
CA ARG A 110 -12.77 -5.86 20.53
C ARG A 110 -13.14 -7.24 21.09
N GLY A 111 -12.22 -7.89 21.82
CA GLY A 111 -12.44 -9.26 22.33
C GLY A 111 -12.36 -10.34 21.23
N GLU A 112 -11.84 -10.03 20.05
CA GLU A 112 -11.67 -10.97 18.96
C GLU A 112 -10.42 -11.83 19.18
N PRO A 113 -10.46 -13.14 18.88
CA PRO A 113 -9.28 -14.00 19.01
C PRO A 113 -8.21 -13.63 17.98
N LEU A 114 -6.94 -13.83 18.34
CA LEU A 114 -5.86 -13.72 17.37
C LEU A 114 -5.97 -14.78 16.30
N PRO A 115 -5.61 -14.48 15.04
CA PRO A 115 -5.68 -15.43 13.93
C PRO A 115 -4.81 -16.67 14.22
N ARG A 116 -5.35 -17.86 14.02
CA ARG A 116 -4.57 -19.10 14.11
C ARG A 116 -3.86 -19.34 12.79
N LEU A 117 -2.57 -19.65 12.86
CA LEU A 117 -1.80 -19.97 11.67
C LEU A 117 -2.30 -21.28 11.04
N ARG A 118 -2.64 -21.22 9.76
CA ARG A 118 -3.10 -22.35 8.97
C ARG A 118 -2.55 -22.30 7.55
N VAL A 119 -2.46 -23.44 6.90
CA VAL A 119 -2.16 -23.56 5.48
C VAL A 119 -3.50 -23.62 4.74
N ALA A 120 -3.70 -22.76 3.75
CA ALA A 120 -4.89 -22.72 2.93
C ALA A 120 -4.73 -23.66 1.72
N SER A 121 -5.80 -24.37 1.36
CA SER A 121 -5.84 -25.24 0.19
C SER A 121 -5.92 -24.44 -1.12
N SER A 122 -5.68 -25.10 -2.25
CA SER A 122 -5.82 -24.47 -3.57
C SER A 122 -7.26 -24.11 -3.92
N SER A 123 -8.25 -24.69 -3.23
CA SER A 123 -9.68 -24.38 -3.39
C SER A 123 -10.12 -23.11 -2.68
N GLU A 124 -9.29 -22.56 -1.77
CA GLU A 124 -9.59 -21.29 -1.11
C GLU A 124 -9.21 -20.08 -2.00
N PRO A 125 -9.89 -18.92 -1.85
CA PRO A 125 -9.58 -17.70 -2.62
C PRO A 125 -8.12 -17.25 -2.52
N TRP A 126 -7.45 -17.61 -1.41
CA TRP A 126 -6.03 -17.41 -1.14
C TRP A 126 -5.39 -18.74 -0.81
N SER A 127 -4.74 -19.35 -1.79
CA SER A 127 -3.91 -20.53 -1.53
C SER A 127 -2.58 -20.14 -0.91
N SER A 128 -2.03 -21.04 -0.06
CA SER A 128 -0.78 -20.75 0.65
C SER A 128 0.45 -20.66 -0.27
N PHE A 129 0.48 -21.43 -1.34
CA PHE A 129 1.74 -21.61 -2.08
C PHE A 129 1.65 -21.43 -3.59
N VAL A 130 0.47 -21.56 -4.18
CA VAL A 130 0.28 -21.52 -5.64
C VAL A 130 -0.80 -20.53 -6.00
N THR A 131 -0.58 -19.75 -7.06
CA THR A 131 -1.59 -18.87 -7.67
C THR A 131 -1.72 -19.16 -9.16
N GLU A 132 -2.94 -19.09 -9.67
CA GLU A 132 -3.26 -19.10 -11.10
C GLU A 132 -3.37 -17.68 -11.65
N ASP A 133 -3.61 -16.70 -10.78
CA ASP A 133 -3.70 -15.28 -11.13
C ASP A 133 -2.45 -14.53 -10.67
N PHE A 134 -1.44 -14.51 -11.54
CA PHE A 134 -0.17 -13.81 -11.28
C PHE A 134 -0.34 -12.30 -11.09
N TRP A 135 -1.29 -11.69 -11.84
CA TRP A 135 -1.47 -10.24 -11.85
C TRP A 135 -2.38 -9.72 -10.73
N ARG A 136 -3.01 -10.61 -9.99
CA ARG A 136 -4.00 -10.29 -8.95
C ARG A 136 -3.56 -9.22 -7.95
N ASN A 137 -2.28 -9.25 -7.55
CA ASN A 137 -1.73 -8.36 -6.53
C ASN A 137 -0.88 -7.24 -7.12
N LEU A 138 -0.72 -7.18 -8.44
CA LEU A 138 0.05 -6.12 -9.08
C LEU A 138 -0.83 -4.89 -9.29
N PRO A 139 -0.33 -3.70 -8.91
CA PRO A 139 -1.05 -2.47 -9.20
C PRO A 139 -1.12 -2.24 -10.70
N GLY A 140 -2.22 -1.63 -11.16
CA GLY A 140 -2.33 -1.22 -12.56
C GLY A 140 -1.16 -0.31 -13.00
N PRO A 141 -0.87 -0.21 -14.31
CA PRO A 141 0.34 0.44 -14.82
C PRO A 141 0.46 1.91 -14.39
N TRP A 142 -0.65 2.62 -14.25
CA TRP A 142 -0.67 4.00 -13.77
C TRP A 142 -0.25 4.12 -12.29
N ILE A 143 -0.76 3.24 -11.44
CA ILE A 143 -0.40 3.21 -10.01
C ILE A 143 1.05 2.78 -9.84
N ALA A 144 1.52 1.81 -10.64
CA ALA A 144 2.92 1.40 -10.66
C ALA A 144 3.84 2.56 -11.09
N GLY A 145 3.46 3.30 -12.14
CA GLY A 145 4.19 4.48 -12.61
C GLY A 145 4.23 5.61 -11.55
N LEU A 146 3.10 5.90 -10.90
CA LEU A 146 3.04 6.87 -9.81
C LEU A 146 3.88 6.44 -8.61
N THR A 147 3.84 5.17 -8.25
CA THR A 147 4.65 4.62 -7.15
C THR A 147 6.14 4.79 -7.45
N PHE A 148 6.56 4.50 -8.69
CA PHE A 148 7.94 4.76 -9.12
C PHE A 148 8.29 6.24 -9.09
N ALA A 149 7.42 7.11 -9.60
CA ALA A 149 7.66 8.56 -9.61
C ALA A 149 7.78 9.14 -8.20
N ILE A 150 6.98 8.67 -7.25
CA ILE A 150 6.97 9.15 -5.86
C ILE A 150 8.04 8.44 -5.02
N CYS A 151 7.97 7.13 -4.87
CA CYS A 151 8.82 6.37 -3.96
C CYS A 151 10.22 6.09 -4.53
N GLY A 152 10.36 6.05 -5.86
CA GLY A 152 11.65 5.94 -6.54
C GLY A 152 12.27 7.32 -6.78
N PHE A 153 11.65 8.16 -7.60
CA PHE A 153 12.28 9.36 -8.13
C PHE A 153 12.18 10.58 -7.18
N ALA A 154 10.96 11.00 -6.79
CA ALA A 154 10.78 12.22 -6.00
C ALA A 154 11.45 12.13 -4.62
N ILE A 155 11.32 10.99 -3.95
CA ILE A 155 11.93 10.76 -2.64
C ILE A 155 13.46 10.75 -2.73
N VAL A 156 14.03 10.17 -3.79
CA VAL A 156 15.48 10.16 -4.01
C VAL A 156 15.99 11.55 -4.36
N TYR A 157 15.28 12.29 -5.20
CA TYR A 157 15.64 13.68 -5.53
C TYR A 157 15.64 14.58 -4.29
N LEU A 158 14.59 14.52 -3.47
CA LEU A 158 14.41 15.39 -2.31
C LEU A 158 15.25 14.98 -1.10
N LEU A 159 15.23 13.71 -0.74
CA LEU A 159 15.83 13.20 0.50
C LEU A 159 17.14 12.44 0.30
N GLY A 160 17.45 12.07 -0.93
CA GLY A 160 18.69 11.40 -1.30
C GLY A 160 18.54 9.91 -1.58
N SER A 161 19.64 9.30 -2.01
CA SER A 161 19.71 7.87 -2.30
C SER A 161 19.23 7.06 -1.10
N ARG A 162 18.50 5.99 -1.36
CA ARG A 162 17.99 5.04 -0.34
C ARG A 162 17.12 5.67 0.75
N ALA A 163 16.59 6.88 0.50
CA ALA A 163 15.80 7.64 1.47
C ALA A 163 14.49 6.96 1.83
N PHE A 164 13.84 6.23 0.91
CA PHE A 164 12.66 5.44 1.22
C PHE A 164 12.97 4.35 2.25
N CYS A 165 14.07 3.61 2.06
CA CYS A 165 14.51 2.55 2.98
C CYS A 165 14.82 3.06 4.38
N ALA A 166 15.33 4.30 4.48
CA ALA A 166 15.74 4.91 5.74
C ALA A 166 14.60 5.64 6.47
N ASN A 167 13.62 6.20 5.74
CA ASN A 167 12.64 7.15 6.29
C ASN A 167 11.16 6.75 6.09
N ALA A 168 10.86 5.72 5.29
CA ALA A 168 9.49 5.31 5.02
C ALA A 168 9.25 3.80 5.16
N CYS A 169 10.23 2.96 4.84
CA CYS A 169 10.05 1.51 4.75
C CYS A 169 9.90 0.85 6.15
N PRO A 170 8.74 0.24 6.49
CA PRO A 170 8.55 -0.44 7.78
C PRO A 170 9.46 -1.67 7.95
N TYR A 171 9.72 -2.39 6.85
CA TYR A 171 10.68 -3.51 6.87
C TYR A 171 12.12 -3.01 7.09
N GLY A 172 12.42 -1.80 6.61
CA GLY A 172 13.68 -1.12 6.90
C GLY A 172 13.91 -0.90 8.40
N ALA A 173 12.83 -0.57 9.14
CA ALA A 173 12.87 -0.46 10.59
C ALA A 173 13.09 -1.82 11.26
N ALA A 174 12.30 -2.84 10.89
CA ALA A 174 12.40 -4.19 11.42
C ALA A 174 13.79 -4.79 11.20
N PHE A 175 14.29 -4.75 9.96
CA PHE A 175 15.61 -5.25 9.61
C PHE A 175 16.74 -4.42 10.24
N GLY A 176 16.52 -3.13 10.48
CA GLY A 176 17.46 -2.29 11.23
C GLY A 176 17.59 -2.72 12.69
N LEU A 177 16.50 -3.18 13.32
CA LEU A 177 16.55 -3.76 14.67
C LEU A 177 17.30 -5.11 14.67
N LEU A 178 16.96 -5.98 13.72
CA LEU A 178 17.65 -7.28 13.57
C LEU A 178 19.13 -7.09 13.25
N ASP A 179 19.49 -6.10 12.44
CA ASP A 179 20.89 -5.80 12.13
C ASP A 179 21.71 -5.47 13.38
N ARG A 180 21.11 -4.90 14.44
CA ARG A 180 21.85 -4.60 15.68
C ARG A 180 22.36 -5.85 16.39
N ILE A 181 21.67 -6.97 16.28
CA ILE A 181 22.05 -8.26 16.84
C ILE A 181 22.87 -9.10 15.87
N ALA A 182 22.94 -8.73 14.59
CA ALA A 182 23.68 -9.47 13.58
C ALA A 182 25.19 -9.40 13.80
N PRO A 183 25.91 -10.53 13.76
CA PRO A 183 27.37 -10.55 13.79
C PRO A 183 28.01 -10.15 12.46
N GLY A 184 27.33 -10.31 11.33
CA GLY A 184 27.82 -9.96 9.99
C GLY A 184 27.96 -8.45 9.80
N ARG A 185 29.20 -7.95 9.58
CA ARG A 185 29.56 -6.53 9.54
C ARG A 185 30.59 -6.21 8.47
N ILE A 186 30.64 -4.94 8.04
CA ILE A 186 31.84 -4.41 7.39
C ILE A 186 32.86 -4.16 8.50
N VAL A 187 34.05 -4.74 8.36
CA VAL A 187 35.10 -4.76 9.37
C VAL A 187 36.42 -4.25 8.80
N ALA A 188 37.28 -3.73 9.66
CA ALA A 188 38.69 -3.50 9.33
C ALA A 188 39.40 -4.85 9.22
N LYS A 189 40.15 -5.07 8.12
CA LYS A 189 41.01 -6.20 7.84
C LYS A 189 42.48 -5.81 7.73
N GLY A 190 42.78 -4.51 7.55
CA GLY A 190 44.10 -3.95 7.43
C GLY A 190 44.15 -2.52 7.99
N ASP A 191 45.28 -1.86 7.80
CA ASP A 191 45.51 -0.51 8.29
C ASP A 191 44.73 0.51 7.46
N CYS A 192 43.87 1.31 8.14
CA CYS A 192 43.07 2.32 7.52
C CYS A 192 43.77 3.68 7.55
N THR A 193 44.06 4.25 6.37
CA THR A 193 44.71 5.57 6.20
C THR A 193 43.76 6.75 6.46
N ASN A 194 42.50 6.51 6.81
CA ASN A 194 41.48 7.55 7.06
C ASN A 194 41.18 8.48 5.87
N CYS A 195 41.37 8.01 4.65
CA CYS A 195 41.16 8.81 3.44
C CYS A 195 39.69 9.23 3.21
N GLY A 196 38.71 8.62 3.90
CA GLY A 196 37.29 8.96 3.82
C GLY A 196 36.54 8.51 2.55
N MET A 197 37.21 7.87 1.57
CA MET A 197 36.59 7.43 0.30
C MET A 197 35.41 6.50 0.52
N CYS A 198 35.50 5.56 1.46
CA CYS A 198 34.41 4.64 1.82
C CYS A 198 33.14 5.36 2.36
N THR A 199 33.32 6.51 3.04
CA THR A 199 32.19 7.35 3.49
C THR A 199 31.64 8.17 2.34
N ALA A 200 32.48 8.66 1.44
CA ALA A 200 32.06 9.48 0.30
C ALA A 200 31.16 8.70 -0.68
N VAL A 201 31.44 7.40 -0.88
CA VAL A 201 30.67 6.53 -1.78
C VAL A 201 29.39 5.98 -1.13
N CYS A 202 29.32 5.95 0.20
CA CYS A 202 28.22 5.31 0.92
C CYS A 202 26.87 6.00 0.64
N GLN A 203 26.02 5.37 -0.13
CA GLN A 203 24.69 5.86 -0.49
C GLN A 203 23.70 5.85 0.68
N SER A 204 23.95 5.04 1.70
CA SER A 204 23.16 5.01 2.95
C SER A 204 23.58 6.10 3.95
N GLY A 205 24.61 6.89 3.62
CA GLY A 205 25.09 8.00 4.44
C GLY A 205 25.78 7.56 5.75
N VAL A 206 26.31 6.34 5.81
CA VAL A 206 27.08 5.85 6.97
C VAL A 206 28.47 6.46 6.94
N ARG A 207 28.97 6.90 8.08
CA ARG A 207 30.34 7.40 8.26
C ARG A 207 31.33 6.24 8.45
N VAL A 208 31.56 5.50 7.37
CA VAL A 208 32.28 4.22 7.42
C VAL A 208 33.67 4.37 8.03
N HIS A 209 34.47 5.38 7.57
CA HIS A 209 35.85 5.55 8.07
C HIS A 209 35.89 5.88 9.57
N GLU A 210 34.97 6.76 10.06
CA GLU A 210 34.89 7.12 11.48
C GLU A 210 34.53 5.93 12.36
N GLU A 211 33.53 5.11 11.91
CA GLU A 211 33.09 3.93 12.66
C GLU A 211 34.13 2.81 12.66
N VAL A 212 34.81 2.61 11.53
CA VAL A 212 35.89 1.62 11.41
C VAL A 212 37.06 1.99 12.30
N GLN A 213 37.50 3.24 12.32
CA GLN A 213 38.57 3.69 13.21
C GLN A 213 38.21 3.55 14.69
N ARG A 214 36.96 3.86 15.05
CA ARG A 214 36.52 3.89 16.44
C ARG A 214 36.19 2.50 16.98
N PHE A 215 35.57 1.64 16.16
CA PHE A 215 35.02 0.37 16.60
C PHE A 215 35.62 -0.85 15.88
N GLY A 216 36.55 -0.65 14.94
CA GLY A 216 37.09 -1.70 14.07
C GLY A 216 36.04 -2.30 13.10
N LYS A 217 34.82 -1.73 13.06
CA LYS A 217 33.69 -2.21 12.26
C LYS A 217 32.61 -1.13 12.10
N VAL A 218 31.72 -1.31 11.13
CA VAL A 218 30.52 -0.49 10.95
C VAL A 218 29.45 -0.95 11.93
N VAL A 219 28.88 -0.02 12.73
CA VAL A 219 27.85 -0.26 13.74
C VAL A 219 26.51 0.39 13.41
N ASP A 220 26.46 1.33 12.46
CA ASP A 220 25.23 2.00 12.04
C ASP A 220 24.28 0.99 11.37
N ALA A 221 23.06 0.89 11.90
CA ALA A 221 22.01 0.01 11.38
C ALA A 221 21.50 0.42 9.97
N ASN A 222 21.86 1.60 9.47
CA ASN A 222 21.56 2.00 8.09
C ASN A 222 22.51 1.37 7.06
N CYS A 223 23.58 0.70 7.49
CA CYS A 223 24.48 -0.03 6.59
C CYS A 223 23.74 -1.20 5.92
N LEU A 224 23.57 -1.13 4.60
CA LEU A 224 22.89 -2.15 3.81
C LEU A 224 23.80 -3.28 3.32
N LYS A 225 25.10 -3.23 3.63
CA LYS A 225 26.12 -4.21 3.19
C LYS A 225 26.18 -4.35 1.67
N ASP A 226 26.10 -3.22 0.96
CA ASP A 226 26.24 -3.13 -0.50
C ASP A 226 27.67 -3.39 -1.01
N MET A 227 28.63 -3.34 -0.11
CA MET A 227 30.06 -3.55 -0.36
C MET A 227 30.75 -2.44 -1.18
N ASP A 228 30.08 -1.35 -1.54
CA ASP A 228 30.67 -0.25 -2.29
C ASP A 228 31.89 0.34 -1.56
N CYS A 229 31.79 0.47 -0.22
CA CYS A 229 32.87 0.98 0.61
C CYS A 229 34.09 0.05 0.63
N VAL A 230 33.88 -1.26 0.44
CA VAL A 230 34.97 -2.24 0.34
C VAL A 230 35.65 -2.14 -1.02
N ALA A 231 34.85 -2.01 -2.10
CA ALA A 231 35.35 -1.96 -3.48
C ALA A 231 36.20 -0.71 -3.76
N VAL A 232 35.90 0.44 -3.12
CA VAL A 232 36.66 1.70 -3.35
C VAL A 232 37.84 1.90 -2.39
N CYS A 233 38.07 0.99 -1.45
CA CYS A 233 39.14 1.14 -0.48
C CYS A 233 40.52 0.92 -1.13
N PRO A 234 41.38 1.95 -1.25
CA PRO A 234 42.66 1.80 -1.93
C PRO A 234 43.62 0.86 -1.19
N GLU A 235 43.53 0.84 0.15
CA GLU A 235 44.36 -0.01 1.00
C GLU A 235 43.74 -1.42 1.20
N GLN A 236 42.60 -1.71 0.57
CA GLN A 236 41.87 -2.98 0.80
C GLN A 236 41.65 -3.29 2.30
N ALA A 237 41.64 -2.22 3.12
CA ALA A 237 41.56 -2.31 4.58
C ALA A 237 40.18 -2.70 5.09
N LEU A 238 39.17 -2.81 4.22
CA LEU A 238 37.79 -3.17 4.58
C LEU A 238 37.38 -4.51 4.00
N GLY A 239 36.46 -5.18 4.69
CA GLY A 239 35.86 -6.40 4.17
C GLY A 239 34.64 -6.81 4.98
N PHE A 240 33.91 -7.81 4.47
CA PHE A 240 32.86 -8.44 5.24
C PHE A 240 33.47 -9.45 6.23
N GLY A 241 32.93 -9.49 7.45
CA GLY A 241 33.37 -10.43 8.48
C GLY A 241 32.40 -10.50 9.64
N PHE A 242 32.61 -11.49 10.51
CA PHE A 242 31.78 -11.69 11.71
C PHE A 242 32.50 -11.08 12.92
N ARG A 243 31.77 -10.28 13.68
CA ARG A 243 32.24 -9.59 14.88
C ARG A 243 31.10 -9.52 15.91
N VAL A 244 31.46 -9.22 17.16
CA VAL A 244 30.46 -8.96 18.22
C VAL A 244 29.39 -8.02 17.70
N PRO A 245 28.09 -8.33 17.91
CA PRO A 245 26.98 -7.51 17.43
C PRO A 245 27.03 -6.06 17.89
N ALA A 246 26.42 -5.14 17.09
CA ALA A 246 26.46 -3.70 17.39
C ALA A 246 25.72 -3.34 18.68
N ILE A 247 24.77 -4.15 19.12
CA ILE A 247 23.99 -3.93 20.36
C ILE A 247 24.89 -3.90 21.62
N PHE A 248 26.01 -4.60 21.59
CA PHE A 248 26.97 -4.62 22.71
C PHE A 248 28.04 -3.51 22.61
N VAL A 249 28.01 -2.70 21.56
CA VAL A 249 28.96 -1.58 21.42
C VAL A 249 28.41 -0.37 22.18
N ARG A 250 29.12 0.04 23.23
CA ARG A 250 28.76 1.23 24.03
C ARG A 250 29.09 2.49 23.22
N LYS A 251 28.06 3.20 22.76
CA LYS A 251 28.24 4.55 22.18
C LYS A 251 28.49 5.52 23.34
N GLU A 252 29.67 6.11 23.39
CA GLU A 252 29.92 7.20 24.35
C GLU A 252 28.98 8.37 24.06
N ARG A 253 28.30 8.88 25.10
CA ARG A 253 27.32 9.97 25.01
C ARG A 253 27.87 11.31 24.55
N GLY A 254 29.18 11.45 24.30
CA GLY A 254 29.83 12.70 23.91
C GLY A 254 30.11 12.89 22.43
N ALA A 255 29.97 11.85 21.59
CA ALA A 255 30.16 11.93 20.15
C ALA A 255 28.82 12.19 19.44
N GLU A 256 28.05 13.13 19.96
CA GLU A 256 26.83 13.56 19.28
C GLU A 256 27.19 14.20 17.95
N ASP A 257 26.52 13.68 16.97
CA ASP A 257 26.47 14.08 15.56
C ASP A 257 26.53 15.61 15.39
N ARG A 258 27.74 16.18 15.31
CA ARG A 258 27.99 17.58 14.96
C ARG A 258 27.76 17.80 13.47
N SER A 259 26.71 17.18 12.91
CA SER A 259 26.32 17.39 11.52
C SER A 259 25.73 18.80 11.40
N PRO A 260 26.26 19.66 10.50
CA PRO A 260 25.75 21.02 10.31
C PRO A 260 24.33 21.10 9.71
N SER A 261 23.70 19.95 9.44
CA SER A 261 22.35 19.86 8.83
C SER A 261 21.26 19.41 9.81
N ARG A 262 21.43 19.56 11.14
CA ARG A 262 20.37 19.22 12.08
C ARG A 262 19.14 20.09 11.84
N ALA A 263 17.98 19.45 11.64
CA ALA A 263 16.69 20.13 11.67
C ALA A 263 16.45 20.72 13.05
N SER A 264 15.88 21.93 13.10
CA SER A 264 15.43 22.51 14.36
C SER A 264 14.22 21.75 14.88
N LEU A 265 13.91 21.87 16.19
CA LEU A 265 12.72 21.24 16.76
C LEU A 265 11.44 21.62 16.00
N ALA A 266 11.34 22.90 15.60
CA ALA A 266 10.22 23.38 14.80
C ALA A 266 10.15 22.76 13.38
N GLU A 267 11.29 22.48 12.76
CA GLU A 267 11.34 21.75 11.48
C GLU A 267 10.96 20.28 11.66
N ASP A 268 11.39 19.66 12.76
CA ASP A 268 11.03 18.28 13.10
C ASP A 268 9.52 18.14 13.40
N LEU A 269 8.94 19.06 14.17
CA LEU A 269 7.51 19.08 14.45
C LEU A 269 6.69 19.32 13.17
N LEU A 270 7.10 20.28 12.33
CA LEU A 270 6.47 20.53 11.04
C LEU A 270 6.50 19.28 10.15
N ALA A 271 7.66 18.62 10.05
CA ALA A 271 7.81 17.41 9.27
C ALA A 271 6.90 16.27 9.78
N GLY A 272 6.84 16.08 11.10
CA GLY A 272 5.98 15.07 11.72
C GLY A 272 4.49 15.33 11.46
N THR A 273 4.04 16.57 11.66
CA THR A 273 2.64 16.96 11.43
C THR A 273 2.24 16.78 9.96
N VAL A 274 3.05 17.26 9.02
CA VAL A 274 2.77 17.11 7.60
C VAL A 274 2.81 15.65 7.16
N ALA A 275 3.76 14.86 7.66
CA ALA A 275 3.84 13.43 7.35
C ALA A 275 2.57 12.67 7.79
N ILE A 276 2.10 12.92 9.03
CA ILE A 276 0.89 12.28 9.57
C ILE A 276 -0.35 12.75 8.81
N ALA A 277 -0.50 14.06 8.60
CA ALA A 277 -1.64 14.62 7.86
C ALA A 277 -1.72 14.04 6.44
N THR A 278 -0.59 13.98 5.73
CA THR A 278 -0.51 13.40 4.39
C THR A 278 -0.84 11.90 4.41
N LEU A 279 -0.27 11.15 5.36
CA LEU A 279 -0.57 9.72 5.49
C LEU A 279 -2.07 9.47 5.70
N LEU A 280 -2.71 10.20 6.59
CA LEU A 280 -4.13 10.06 6.88
C LEU A 280 -5.01 10.47 5.68
N ALA A 281 -4.61 11.52 4.94
CA ALA A 281 -5.34 12.01 3.78
C ALA A 281 -5.27 11.07 2.57
N PHE A 282 -4.13 10.40 2.36
CA PHE A 282 -3.89 9.61 1.15
C PHE A 282 -4.06 8.10 1.35
N ARG A 283 -4.01 7.59 2.58
CA ARG A 283 -4.09 6.16 2.82
C ARG A 283 -5.42 5.57 2.35
N GLY A 284 -5.33 4.66 1.36
CA GLY A 284 -6.50 4.00 0.78
C GLY A 284 -7.42 4.94 0.00
N LEU A 285 -6.98 6.18 -0.27
CA LEU A 285 -7.76 7.14 -1.05
C LEU A 285 -8.08 6.53 -2.42
N TYR A 286 -9.36 6.55 -2.79
CA TYR A 286 -9.90 6.00 -4.04
C TYR A 286 -9.64 4.50 -4.26
N ASP A 287 -9.35 3.71 -3.21
CA ASP A 287 -8.87 2.33 -3.30
C ASP A 287 -7.64 2.15 -4.22
N ALA A 288 -7.03 3.27 -4.61
CA ALA A 288 -5.95 3.33 -5.59
C ALA A 288 -4.59 3.64 -4.98
N VAL A 289 -4.54 4.29 -3.80
CA VAL A 289 -3.29 4.71 -3.16
C VAL A 289 -2.79 3.62 -2.19
N PRO A 290 -1.76 2.83 -2.58
CA PRO A 290 -1.20 1.83 -1.69
C PRO A 290 -0.58 2.45 -0.44
N PHE A 291 -0.55 1.71 0.65
CA PHE A 291 0.01 2.19 1.93
C PHE A 291 1.46 2.68 1.79
N LEU A 292 2.32 1.95 1.08
CA LEU A 292 3.71 2.35 0.88
C LEU A 292 3.83 3.66 0.07
N MET A 293 2.95 3.89 -0.89
CA MET A 293 2.90 5.15 -1.65
C MET A 293 2.46 6.30 -0.74
N SER A 294 1.47 6.11 0.12
CA SER A 294 1.05 7.14 1.08
C SER A 294 2.13 7.50 2.10
N LEU A 295 2.96 6.53 2.52
CA LEU A 295 4.17 6.80 3.33
C LEU A 295 5.21 7.61 2.54
N GLY A 296 5.46 7.22 1.30
CA GLY A 296 6.37 7.96 0.40
C GLY A 296 5.93 9.41 0.20
N LEU A 297 4.64 9.64 -0.05
CA LEU A 297 4.04 10.98 -0.12
C LEU A 297 4.22 11.74 1.19
N GLY A 298 3.92 11.10 2.33
CA GLY A 298 4.05 11.69 3.66
C GLY A 298 5.46 12.21 3.93
N VAL A 299 6.48 11.40 3.67
CA VAL A 299 7.89 11.78 3.86
C VAL A 299 8.32 12.85 2.85
N THR A 300 7.87 12.75 1.60
CA THR A 300 8.18 13.72 0.54
C THR A 300 7.58 15.08 0.84
N PHE A 301 6.30 15.16 1.20
CA PHE A 301 5.62 16.42 1.51
C PHE A 301 6.11 17.03 2.83
N ALA A 302 6.43 16.21 3.82
CA ALA A 302 7.06 16.65 5.06
C ALA A 302 8.40 17.37 4.78
N TRP A 303 9.24 16.76 3.93
CA TRP A 303 10.51 17.39 3.57
C TRP A 303 10.33 18.64 2.71
N LEU A 304 9.37 18.63 1.79
CA LEU A 304 9.02 19.80 1.00
C LEU A 304 8.57 20.98 1.89
N ALA A 305 7.78 20.71 2.92
CA ALA A 305 7.38 21.73 3.91
C ALA A 305 8.59 22.27 4.69
N VAL A 306 9.54 21.42 5.09
CA VAL A 306 10.79 21.86 5.74
C VAL A 306 11.63 22.73 4.81
N LEU A 307 11.78 22.34 3.53
CA LEU A 307 12.50 23.15 2.54
C LEU A 307 11.82 24.50 2.32
N THR A 308 10.49 24.55 2.26
CA THR A 308 9.71 25.79 2.12
C THR A 308 9.90 26.70 3.34
N ARG A 309 9.84 26.13 4.57
CA ARG A 309 10.15 26.89 5.78
C ARG A 309 11.58 27.48 5.73
N ARG A 310 12.58 26.69 5.32
CA ARG A 310 13.97 27.16 5.15
C ARG A 310 14.07 28.24 4.08
N LEU A 311 13.33 28.12 2.99
CA LEU A 311 13.26 29.14 1.94
C LEU A 311 12.73 30.47 2.49
N MET A 312 11.79 30.45 3.43
CA MET A 312 11.25 31.67 4.05
C MET A 312 12.15 32.27 5.13
N THR A 313 12.94 31.44 5.84
CA THR A 313 13.69 31.86 7.03
C THR A 313 15.18 32.13 6.77
N ARG A 314 15.75 31.69 5.65
CA ARG A 314 17.19 31.82 5.36
C ARG A 314 17.43 32.77 4.20
N ASP A 315 18.33 33.73 4.33
CA ASP A 315 18.64 34.71 3.28
C ASP A 315 19.37 34.11 2.06
N HIS A 316 20.10 33.01 2.29
CA HIS A 316 20.77 32.26 1.23
C HIS A 316 20.43 30.80 1.31
N MET A 317 19.95 30.22 0.21
CA MET A 317 19.59 28.81 0.14
C MET A 317 19.91 28.22 -1.23
N VAL A 318 20.71 27.17 -1.23
CA VAL A 318 21.00 26.32 -2.41
C VAL A 318 20.57 24.90 -2.11
N PHE A 319 19.86 24.27 -3.03
CA PHE A 319 19.41 22.87 -2.91
C PHE A 319 19.70 22.13 -4.23
N ARG A 320 20.42 21.02 -4.16
CA ARG A 320 20.83 20.22 -5.33
C ARG A 320 21.47 21.03 -6.47
N GLY A 321 22.28 22.01 -6.15
CA GLY A 321 22.92 22.89 -7.14
C GLY A 321 22.06 24.06 -7.62
N LEU A 322 20.76 24.08 -7.29
CA LEU A 322 19.86 25.17 -7.65
C LEU A 322 19.82 26.23 -6.56
N THR A 323 20.06 27.50 -6.94
CA THR A 323 19.88 28.63 -6.03
C THR A 323 18.39 28.89 -5.85
N LEU A 324 17.88 28.69 -4.63
CA LEU A 324 16.47 28.90 -4.27
C LEU A 324 16.23 30.31 -3.72
N ARG A 325 17.22 30.87 -2.97
CA ARG A 325 17.17 32.21 -2.42
C ARG A 325 18.57 32.82 -2.39
N ARG A 326 18.69 34.10 -2.74
CA ARG A 326 19.97 34.83 -2.73
C ARG A 326 19.73 36.27 -2.28
N GLY A 327 20.45 36.72 -1.24
CA GLY A 327 20.36 38.08 -0.71
C GLY A 327 18.92 38.49 -0.31
N GLY A 328 18.16 37.60 0.33
CA GLY A 328 16.78 37.86 0.71
C GLY A 328 15.74 37.73 -0.42
N HIS A 329 16.15 37.63 -1.68
CA HIS A 329 15.26 37.48 -2.84
C HIS A 329 15.06 36.02 -3.23
N ILE A 330 13.79 35.62 -3.47
CA ILE A 330 13.44 34.26 -3.92
C ILE A 330 13.74 34.14 -5.41
N ALA A 331 14.65 33.23 -5.75
CA ALA A 331 14.99 32.90 -7.13
C ALA A 331 13.87 32.13 -7.87
N PRO A 332 13.87 32.03 -9.20
CA PRO A 332 12.86 31.29 -9.96
C PRO A 332 12.68 29.85 -9.47
N ALA A 333 13.77 29.13 -9.19
CA ALA A 333 13.70 27.78 -8.63
C ALA A 333 13.04 27.73 -7.23
N GLY A 334 13.22 28.78 -6.41
CA GLY A 334 12.55 28.93 -5.12
C GLY A 334 11.05 29.16 -5.26
N ARG A 335 10.62 29.90 -6.28
CA ARG A 335 9.18 30.10 -6.61
C ARG A 335 8.53 28.78 -7.04
N VAL A 336 9.22 28.00 -7.86
CA VAL A 336 8.77 26.64 -8.25
C VAL A 336 8.63 25.76 -7.03
N LEU A 337 9.61 25.73 -6.12
CA LEU A 337 9.53 24.97 -4.87
C LEU A 337 8.33 25.40 -4.03
N GLY A 338 8.09 26.70 -3.88
CA GLY A 338 6.94 27.24 -3.16
C GLY A 338 5.61 26.85 -3.80
N GLY A 339 5.52 26.92 -5.13
CA GLY A 339 4.35 26.47 -5.89
C GLY A 339 4.06 24.97 -5.72
N LEU A 340 5.09 24.13 -5.78
CA LEU A 340 4.96 22.68 -5.52
C LEU A 340 4.51 22.40 -4.09
N ALA A 341 5.03 23.14 -3.10
CA ALA A 341 4.61 22.99 -1.72
C ALA A 341 3.15 23.42 -1.50
N ALA A 342 2.73 24.53 -2.12
CA ALA A 342 1.35 24.98 -2.09
C ALA A 342 0.41 23.97 -2.75
N ALA A 343 0.78 23.44 -3.91
CA ALA A 343 0.01 22.40 -4.60
C ALA A 343 -0.08 21.12 -3.75
N ALA A 344 1.01 20.67 -3.13
CA ALA A 344 1.02 19.53 -2.22
C ALA A 344 0.11 19.76 -0.99
N GLY A 345 0.13 20.97 -0.42
CA GLY A 345 -0.74 21.37 0.68
C GLY A 345 -2.22 21.34 0.30
N LEU A 346 -2.57 21.98 -0.83
CA LEU A 346 -3.93 21.98 -1.35
C LEU A 346 -4.43 20.58 -1.67
N LEU A 347 -3.59 19.75 -2.31
CA LEU A 347 -3.91 18.37 -2.60
C LEU A 347 -4.13 17.56 -1.32
N THR A 348 -3.30 17.77 -0.29
CA THR A 348 -3.46 17.10 1.01
C THR A 348 -4.76 17.50 1.71
N LEU A 349 -5.11 18.79 1.68
CA LEU A 349 -6.38 19.29 2.25
C LEU A 349 -7.58 18.72 1.52
N HIS A 350 -7.57 18.77 0.18
CA HIS A 350 -8.63 18.21 -0.66
C HIS A 350 -8.78 16.69 -0.43
N SER A 351 -7.66 15.94 -0.48
CA SER A 351 -7.68 14.50 -0.25
C SER A 351 -8.15 14.14 1.16
N GLY A 352 -7.76 14.95 2.16
CA GLY A 352 -8.22 14.80 3.53
C GLY A 352 -9.72 15.03 3.68
N PHE A 353 -10.27 16.03 2.97
CA PHE A 353 -11.70 16.29 2.93
C PHE A 353 -12.47 15.10 2.33
N VAL A 354 -12.06 14.62 1.16
CA VAL A 354 -12.69 13.45 0.49
C VAL A 354 -12.59 12.22 1.39
N ARG A 355 -11.41 11.95 1.97
CA ARG A 355 -11.19 10.80 2.85
C ARG A 355 -12.00 10.86 4.14
N TYR A 356 -12.20 12.04 4.70
CA TYR A 356 -13.07 12.23 5.86
C TYR A 356 -14.52 11.85 5.52
N HIS A 357 -15.05 12.31 4.38
CA HIS A 357 -16.40 11.98 3.97
C HIS A 357 -16.57 10.50 3.61
N GLU A 358 -15.59 9.90 2.96
CA GLU A 358 -15.54 8.46 2.71
C GLU A 358 -15.63 7.67 4.02
N TYR A 359 -14.75 8.00 4.99
CA TYR A 359 -14.71 7.33 6.29
C TYR A 359 -16.03 7.48 7.07
N ARG A 360 -16.62 8.67 7.09
CA ARG A 360 -17.90 8.90 7.77
C ARG A 360 -19.03 8.18 7.07
N GLY A 361 -19.03 8.15 5.74
CA GLY A 361 -19.98 7.39 4.93
C GLY A 361 -19.90 5.89 5.20
N ASP A 362 -18.68 5.36 5.34
CA ASP A 362 -18.45 3.96 5.70
C ASP A 362 -18.99 3.58 7.07
N LEU A 363 -18.74 4.42 8.08
CA LEU A 363 -19.28 4.19 9.42
C LEU A 363 -20.81 4.16 9.39
N ALA A 364 -21.44 5.16 8.76
CA ALA A 364 -22.89 5.23 8.65
C ALA A 364 -23.47 4.06 7.83
N TYR A 365 -22.75 3.59 6.79
CA TYR A 365 -23.11 2.38 6.05
C TYR A 365 -23.08 1.13 6.92
N GLN A 366 -22.04 0.95 7.74
CA GLN A 366 -21.94 -0.19 8.67
C GLN A 366 -23.05 -0.14 9.72
N ASP A 367 -23.31 1.05 10.29
CA ASP A 367 -24.40 1.27 11.24
C ASP A 367 -25.77 0.97 10.62
N THR A 368 -25.98 1.33 9.35
CA THR A 368 -27.16 0.97 8.57
C THR A 368 -27.35 -0.56 8.52
N ARG A 369 -26.28 -1.30 8.20
CA ARG A 369 -26.35 -2.78 8.14
C ARG A 369 -26.72 -3.40 9.49
N ILE A 370 -26.16 -2.87 10.59
CA ILE A 370 -26.45 -3.32 11.95
C ILE A 370 -27.93 -3.00 12.29
N ALA A 371 -28.42 -1.81 11.96
CA ALA A 371 -29.79 -1.39 12.21
C ALA A 371 -30.79 -2.26 11.41
N VAL A 372 -30.48 -2.59 10.15
CA VAL A 372 -31.29 -3.53 9.33
C VAL A 372 -31.37 -4.91 9.97
N GLN A 373 -30.22 -5.45 10.44
CA GLN A 373 -30.21 -6.74 11.13
C GLN A 373 -31.05 -6.74 12.43
N ARG A 374 -31.03 -5.61 13.16
CA ARG A 374 -31.82 -5.40 14.37
C ARG A 374 -33.28 -5.05 14.11
N ARG A 375 -33.67 -4.86 12.86
CA ARG A 375 -35.00 -4.43 12.41
C ARG A 375 -35.45 -3.09 13.02
N ASP A 376 -34.49 -2.19 13.30
CA ASP A 376 -34.74 -0.85 13.82
C ASP A 376 -34.96 0.14 12.67
N ALA A 377 -36.21 0.36 12.28
CA ALA A 377 -36.57 1.22 11.17
C ALA A 377 -36.23 2.70 11.40
N ALA A 378 -36.15 3.19 12.65
CA ALA A 378 -35.80 4.56 12.96
C ALA A 378 -34.29 4.76 12.76
N ALA A 379 -33.47 3.88 13.32
CA ALA A 379 -32.02 3.88 13.13
C ALA A 379 -31.64 3.71 11.66
N VAL A 380 -32.32 2.82 10.92
CA VAL A 380 -32.10 2.64 9.46
C VAL A 380 -32.28 3.95 8.73
N ARG A 381 -33.41 4.67 8.95
CA ARG A 381 -33.64 5.95 8.26
C ARG A 381 -32.56 6.98 8.54
N GLN A 382 -32.14 7.12 9.80
CA GLN A 382 -31.11 8.06 10.19
C GLN A 382 -29.76 7.73 9.54
N HIS A 383 -29.29 6.50 9.72
CA HIS A 383 -27.96 6.09 9.21
C HIS A 383 -27.89 6.06 7.69
N VAL A 384 -28.99 5.72 7.00
CA VAL A 384 -29.08 5.80 5.53
C VAL A 384 -28.91 7.23 5.05
N GLN A 385 -29.57 8.21 5.69
CA GLN A 385 -29.43 9.62 5.31
C GLN A 385 -28.00 10.12 5.52
N ASP A 386 -27.37 9.79 6.66
CA ASP A 386 -25.99 10.14 6.95
C ASP A 386 -25.03 9.49 5.94
N ALA A 387 -25.23 8.21 5.61
CA ALA A 387 -24.41 7.49 4.65
C ALA A 387 -24.52 8.11 3.25
N ILE A 388 -25.74 8.40 2.77
CA ILE A 388 -25.96 9.04 1.47
C ILE A 388 -25.28 10.41 1.43
N ALA A 389 -25.48 11.26 2.44
CA ALA A 389 -24.91 12.61 2.47
C ALA A 389 -23.38 12.60 2.38
N HIS A 390 -22.75 11.71 3.11
CA HIS A 390 -21.28 11.60 3.12
C HIS A 390 -20.73 10.93 1.85
N LEU A 391 -21.31 9.83 1.39
CA LEU A 391 -20.85 9.12 0.19
C LEU A 391 -21.10 9.93 -1.09
N GLU A 392 -22.24 10.63 -1.21
CA GLU A 392 -22.50 11.54 -2.34
C GLU A 392 -21.52 12.73 -2.33
N THR A 393 -21.18 13.26 -1.16
CA THR A 393 -20.15 14.32 -1.04
C THR A 393 -18.80 13.79 -1.51
N CYS A 394 -18.41 12.59 -1.08
CA CYS A 394 -17.20 11.93 -1.54
C CYS A 394 -17.20 11.76 -3.07
N ALA A 395 -18.30 11.28 -3.65
CA ALA A 395 -18.42 11.09 -5.10
C ALA A 395 -18.42 12.40 -5.89
N SER A 396 -18.99 13.48 -5.32
CA SER A 396 -19.11 14.78 -6.00
C SER A 396 -17.82 15.59 -6.01
N TYR A 397 -17.06 15.53 -4.92
CA TYR A 397 -15.82 16.28 -4.76
C TYR A 397 -14.58 15.45 -5.03
N GLY A 398 -14.68 14.12 -5.09
CA GLY A 398 -13.56 13.24 -5.42
C GLY A 398 -13.05 13.47 -6.84
N LEU A 399 -11.71 13.45 -7.03
CA LEU A 399 -11.09 13.45 -8.35
C LEU A 399 -11.38 12.14 -9.10
N LEU A 400 -11.57 11.06 -8.36
CA LEU A 400 -12.00 9.75 -8.83
C LEU A 400 -13.11 9.26 -7.91
N VAL A 401 -14.02 8.45 -8.44
CA VAL A 401 -15.05 7.78 -7.64
C VAL A 401 -14.70 6.29 -7.59
N PRO A 402 -14.34 5.74 -6.40
CA PRO A 402 -14.10 4.30 -6.25
C PRO A 402 -15.37 3.51 -6.57
N ILE A 403 -15.22 2.36 -7.21
CA ILE A 403 -16.33 1.42 -7.45
C ILE A 403 -17.05 1.07 -6.14
N GLU A 404 -16.29 0.97 -5.05
CA GLU A 404 -16.84 0.64 -3.74
C GLU A 404 -17.78 1.72 -3.19
N VAL A 405 -17.52 2.99 -3.48
CA VAL A 405 -18.45 4.10 -3.12
C VAL A 405 -19.77 3.95 -3.86
N ASP A 406 -19.75 3.63 -5.16
CA ASP A 406 -20.98 3.37 -5.93
C ASP A 406 -21.70 2.11 -5.44
N ARG A 407 -20.99 1.05 -5.05
CA ARG A 407 -21.60 -0.14 -4.42
C ARG A 407 -22.34 0.19 -3.14
N ARG A 408 -21.70 0.96 -2.23
CA ARG A 408 -22.31 1.39 -0.96
C ARG A 408 -23.50 2.34 -1.19
N LEU A 409 -23.38 3.27 -2.15
CA LEU A 409 -24.50 4.13 -2.54
C LEU A 409 -25.68 3.31 -3.08
N ALA A 410 -25.42 2.30 -3.90
CA ALA A 410 -26.46 1.39 -4.36
C ALA A 410 -27.18 0.69 -3.20
N ASP A 411 -26.42 0.22 -2.22
CA ASP A 411 -26.99 -0.48 -1.05
C ASP A 411 -27.81 0.47 -0.17
N VAL A 412 -27.31 1.66 0.15
CA VAL A 412 -28.06 2.60 1.02
C VAL A 412 -29.26 3.19 0.34
N HIS A 413 -29.22 3.46 -0.98
CA HIS A 413 -30.39 3.93 -1.73
C HIS A 413 -31.50 2.86 -1.80
N ALA A 414 -31.16 1.56 -1.73
CA ALA A 414 -32.18 0.51 -1.68
C ALA A 414 -33.06 0.60 -0.43
N TYR A 415 -32.55 1.15 0.68
CA TYR A 415 -33.27 1.40 1.93
C TYR A 415 -33.68 2.87 2.11
N GLY A 416 -33.28 3.74 1.20
CA GLY A 416 -33.44 5.19 1.29
C GLY A 416 -34.70 5.71 0.62
N PRO A 417 -34.85 7.06 0.59
CA PRO A 417 -36.00 7.74 -0.01
C PRO A 417 -36.01 7.66 -1.54
N SER A 418 -34.89 7.33 -2.18
CA SER A 418 -34.72 7.34 -3.65
C SER A 418 -34.18 6.00 -4.15
N PRO A 419 -34.96 4.92 -4.02
CA PRO A 419 -34.49 3.57 -4.36
C PRO A 419 -34.23 3.37 -5.87
N GLU A 420 -34.74 4.24 -6.73
CA GLU A 420 -34.46 4.29 -8.18
C GLU A 420 -32.97 4.58 -8.46
N ARG A 421 -32.29 5.33 -7.58
CA ARG A 421 -30.85 5.61 -7.70
C ARG A 421 -29.98 4.39 -7.54
N THR A 422 -30.48 3.32 -6.91
CA THR A 422 -29.78 2.02 -6.83
C THR A 422 -29.37 1.53 -8.22
N LEU A 423 -30.26 1.63 -9.22
CA LEU A 423 -29.96 1.19 -10.58
C LEU A 423 -28.86 2.02 -11.24
N ILE A 424 -28.80 3.33 -10.95
CA ILE A 424 -27.77 4.23 -11.48
C ILE A 424 -26.40 3.83 -10.95
N HIS A 425 -26.28 3.63 -9.64
CA HIS A 425 -25.01 3.27 -9.02
C HIS A 425 -24.56 1.84 -9.40
N LEU A 426 -25.48 0.88 -9.45
CA LEU A 426 -25.17 -0.46 -9.96
C LEU A 426 -24.74 -0.43 -11.44
N GLY A 427 -25.35 0.44 -12.26
CA GLY A 427 -24.90 0.68 -13.64
C GLY A 427 -23.45 1.12 -13.69
N ARG A 428 -23.04 2.12 -12.91
CA ARG A 428 -21.64 2.61 -12.84
C ARG A 428 -20.66 1.53 -12.39
N VAL A 429 -21.08 0.70 -11.42
CA VAL A 429 -20.27 -0.45 -10.99
C VAL A 429 -20.03 -1.41 -12.15
N LEU A 430 -21.07 -1.72 -12.92
CA LEU A 430 -21.00 -2.64 -14.06
C LEU A 430 -20.27 -2.05 -15.28
N ASP A 431 -20.31 -0.74 -15.45
CA ASP A 431 -19.53 -0.03 -16.48
C ASP A 431 -18.02 -0.12 -16.19
N ALA A 432 -17.66 -0.02 -14.90
CA ALA A 432 -16.27 -0.11 -14.44
C ALA A 432 -15.75 -1.56 -14.32
N ASP A 433 -16.61 -2.49 -13.91
CA ASP A 433 -16.32 -3.91 -13.79
C ASP A 433 -17.47 -4.76 -14.37
N PRO A 434 -17.44 -5.06 -15.66
CA PRO A 434 -18.47 -5.90 -16.31
C PRO A 434 -18.58 -7.32 -15.74
N ALA A 435 -17.55 -7.80 -15.02
CA ALA A 435 -17.51 -9.12 -14.39
C ALA A 435 -18.02 -9.10 -12.93
N ALA A 436 -18.53 -7.98 -12.44
CA ALA A 436 -19.11 -7.85 -11.09
C ALA A 436 -20.47 -8.56 -11.00
N HIS A 437 -20.47 -9.90 -11.03
CA HIS A 437 -21.70 -10.73 -11.04
C HIS A 437 -22.62 -10.45 -9.86
N GLU A 438 -22.09 -10.17 -8.68
CA GLU A 438 -22.88 -9.80 -7.51
C GLU A 438 -23.65 -8.48 -7.73
N ALA A 439 -23.02 -7.46 -8.28
CA ALA A 439 -23.69 -6.20 -8.60
C ALA A 439 -24.75 -6.39 -9.69
N ARG A 440 -24.49 -7.26 -10.66
CA ARG A 440 -25.43 -7.61 -11.73
C ARG A 440 -26.66 -8.33 -11.17
N LEU A 441 -26.48 -9.27 -10.25
CA LEU A 441 -27.60 -9.93 -9.55
C LEU A 441 -28.42 -8.94 -8.72
N ARG A 442 -27.77 -8.05 -7.99
CA ARG A 442 -28.47 -6.99 -7.23
C ARG A 442 -29.29 -6.08 -8.15
N ARG A 443 -28.75 -5.74 -9.33
CA ARG A 443 -29.49 -4.98 -10.36
C ARG A 443 -30.65 -5.78 -10.90
N CYS A 444 -30.48 -7.06 -11.19
CA CYS A 444 -31.55 -7.97 -11.60
C CYS A 444 -32.69 -8.02 -10.56
N PHE A 445 -32.39 -8.22 -9.28
CA PHE A 445 -33.42 -8.21 -8.23
C PHE A 445 -34.17 -6.89 -8.13
N ARG A 446 -33.47 -5.77 -8.30
CA ARG A 446 -34.11 -4.45 -8.30
C ARG A 446 -35.01 -4.27 -9.52
N LEU A 447 -34.57 -4.66 -10.70
CA LEU A 447 -35.34 -4.62 -11.93
C LEU A 447 -36.61 -5.48 -11.85
N ILE A 448 -36.51 -6.67 -11.24
CA ILE A 448 -37.69 -7.52 -10.97
C ILE A 448 -38.70 -6.79 -10.08
N HIS A 449 -38.21 -6.17 -9.01
CA HIS A 449 -39.05 -5.40 -8.09
C HIS A 449 -39.76 -4.23 -8.79
N ASP A 450 -39.08 -3.57 -9.73
CA ASP A 450 -39.59 -2.43 -10.49
C ASP A 450 -40.46 -2.86 -11.70
N GLY A 451 -40.65 -4.18 -11.92
CA GLY A 451 -41.44 -4.74 -13.02
C GLY A 451 -40.74 -4.70 -14.39
N ARG A 452 -39.43 -4.38 -14.45
CA ARG A 452 -38.63 -4.30 -15.67
C ARG A 452 -38.03 -5.68 -16.02
N LEU A 453 -38.92 -6.65 -16.30
CA LEU A 453 -38.57 -8.08 -16.38
C LEU A 453 -37.60 -8.41 -17.53
N ASP A 454 -37.77 -7.78 -18.72
CA ASP A 454 -36.90 -8.02 -19.87
C ASP A 454 -35.46 -7.57 -19.63
N GLU A 455 -35.25 -6.54 -18.80
CA GLU A 455 -33.91 -6.08 -18.43
C GLU A 455 -33.29 -6.98 -17.36
N ALA A 456 -34.11 -7.45 -16.42
CA ALA A 456 -33.68 -8.41 -15.41
C ALA A 456 -33.23 -9.73 -16.03
N GLU A 457 -33.96 -10.23 -17.04
CA GLU A 457 -33.59 -11.45 -17.79
C GLU A 457 -32.24 -11.30 -18.50
N ARG A 458 -31.99 -10.16 -19.14
CA ARG A 458 -30.71 -9.87 -19.80
C ARG A 458 -29.56 -9.89 -18.80
N ASP A 459 -29.73 -9.29 -17.63
CA ASP A 459 -28.70 -9.32 -16.58
C ASP A 459 -28.47 -10.74 -16.06
N LEU A 460 -29.53 -11.48 -15.84
CA LEU A 460 -29.43 -12.86 -15.31
C LEU A 460 -28.74 -13.80 -16.31
N ALA A 461 -29.04 -13.67 -17.60
CA ALA A 461 -28.41 -14.50 -18.65
C ALA A 461 -26.88 -14.34 -18.69
N LEU A 462 -26.36 -13.12 -18.41
CA LEU A 462 -24.92 -12.87 -18.32
C LEU A 462 -24.29 -13.49 -17.06
N VAL A 463 -25.04 -13.61 -15.96
CA VAL A 463 -24.56 -14.27 -14.75
C VAL A 463 -24.64 -15.79 -14.89
N ASP A 464 -25.68 -16.30 -15.50
CA ASP A 464 -25.86 -17.74 -15.75
C ASP A 464 -24.72 -18.36 -16.56
N THR A 465 -24.21 -17.63 -17.57
CA THR A 465 -23.06 -18.09 -18.37
C THR A 465 -21.80 -18.20 -17.52
N ALA A 466 -21.62 -17.33 -16.54
CA ALA A 466 -20.49 -17.36 -15.61
C ALA A 466 -20.66 -18.45 -14.53
N ALA A 467 -21.89 -18.68 -14.06
CA ALA A 467 -22.20 -19.71 -13.06
C ALA A 467 -22.14 -21.15 -13.62
N ALA A 468 -22.29 -21.31 -14.94
CA ALA A 468 -22.19 -22.59 -15.64
C ALA A 468 -20.76 -22.98 -16.04
N ALA A 469 -19.74 -22.17 -15.75
CA ALA A 469 -18.33 -22.47 -16.03
C ALA A 469 -17.83 -23.61 -15.11
N PRO A 470 -16.88 -24.47 -15.60
CA PRO A 470 -16.42 -25.61 -14.81
C PRO A 470 -15.83 -25.23 -13.45
N PRO A 471 -15.98 -26.06 -12.41
CA PRO A 471 -15.64 -25.73 -11.03
C PRO A 471 -14.13 -25.50 -10.86
N GLY A 472 -13.76 -24.29 -10.50
CA GLY A 472 -12.38 -23.86 -10.22
C GLY A 472 -12.31 -22.65 -9.31
N ARG A 473 -13.43 -22.00 -9.01
CA ARG A 473 -13.47 -20.76 -8.23
C ARG A 473 -14.48 -20.86 -7.08
N ALA A 474 -13.99 -21.04 -5.87
CA ALA A 474 -14.75 -21.20 -4.61
C ALA A 474 -15.73 -20.06 -4.23
N LYS A 475 -16.06 -19.15 -5.15
CA LYS A 475 -17.15 -18.17 -4.99
C LYS A 475 -18.50 -18.64 -5.53
N GLU A 476 -18.57 -19.84 -6.12
CA GLU A 476 -19.68 -20.24 -6.99
C GLU A 476 -20.92 -20.74 -6.24
N ASP A 477 -20.79 -21.32 -5.04
CA ASP A 477 -21.94 -21.82 -4.28
C ASP A 477 -22.93 -20.70 -3.88
N GLY A 478 -22.42 -19.52 -3.54
CA GLY A 478 -23.25 -18.35 -3.27
C GLY A 478 -23.88 -17.76 -4.52
N LEU A 479 -23.14 -17.67 -5.61
CA LEU A 479 -23.60 -17.13 -6.89
C LEU A 479 -24.72 -17.97 -7.47
N LEU A 480 -24.54 -19.29 -7.51
CA LEU A 480 -25.52 -20.24 -8.02
C LEU A 480 -26.83 -20.18 -7.22
N ALA A 481 -26.75 -20.12 -5.88
CA ALA A 481 -27.94 -19.99 -5.05
C ALA A 481 -28.72 -18.69 -5.34
N HIS A 482 -28.01 -17.58 -5.59
CA HIS A 482 -28.65 -16.32 -5.95
C HIS A 482 -29.22 -16.33 -7.37
N CYS A 483 -28.59 -17.03 -8.34
CA CYS A 483 -29.15 -17.24 -9.67
C CYS A 483 -30.47 -18.02 -9.59
N VAL A 484 -30.49 -19.11 -8.83
CA VAL A 484 -31.74 -19.90 -8.59
C VAL A 484 -32.82 -18.99 -8.01
N LEU A 485 -32.53 -18.20 -6.99
CA LEU A 485 -33.48 -17.27 -6.39
C LEU A 485 -33.98 -16.21 -7.39
N ALA A 486 -33.10 -15.69 -8.25
CA ALA A 486 -33.49 -14.74 -9.28
C ALA A 486 -34.45 -15.37 -10.30
N HIS A 487 -34.18 -16.60 -10.76
CA HIS A 487 -35.08 -17.33 -11.63
C HIS A 487 -36.45 -17.64 -10.95
N GLU A 488 -36.47 -18.00 -9.66
CA GLU A 488 -37.70 -18.19 -8.90
C GLU A 488 -38.56 -16.92 -8.87
N ARG A 489 -37.95 -15.79 -8.64
CA ARG A 489 -38.65 -14.48 -8.64
C ARG A 489 -39.14 -14.06 -10.02
N LEU A 490 -38.35 -14.29 -11.08
CA LEU A 490 -38.78 -14.03 -12.47
C LEU A 490 -39.95 -14.95 -12.86
N ALA A 491 -39.87 -16.24 -12.54
CA ALA A 491 -40.97 -17.18 -12.79
C ALA A 491 -42.28 -16.72 -12.11
N ALA A 492 -42.21 -16.27 -10.87
CA ALA A 492 -43.36 -15.72 -10.16
C ALA A 492 -43.90 -14.43 -10.77
N ALA A 493 -43.01 -13.49 -11.17
CA ALA A 493 -43.40 -12.24 -11.76
C ALA A 493 -44.05 -12.43 -13.16
N HIS A 494 -43.49 -13.32 -14.00
CA HIS A 494 -44.09 -13.66 -15.31
C HIS A 494 -45.44 -14.37 -15.18
N ALA A 495 -45.56 -15.29 -14.24
CA ALA A 495 -46.85 -15.93 -13.97
C ALA A 495 -47.91 -14.92 -13.52
N ALA A 496 -47.54 -13.96 -12.65
CA ALA A 496 -48.41 -12.88 -12.20
C ALA A 496 -48.85 -11.92 -13.34
N SER A 497 -48.01 -11.76 -14.38
CA SER A 497 -48.30 -10.97 -15.56
C SER A 497 -48.93 -11.75 -16.72
N GLY A 498 -49.32 -13.04 -16.51
CA GLY A 498 -49.96 -13.87 -17.53
C GLY A 498 -49.01 -14.39 -18.61
N GLN A 499 -47.70 -14.35 -18.38
CA GLN A 499 -46.68 -14.85 -19.30
C GLN A 499 -46.21 -16.28 -18.92
N ASP A 500 -47.12 -17.22 -18.91
CA ASP A 500 -46.88 -18.59 -18.42
C ASP A 500 -45.75 -19.33 -19.16
N GLY A 501 -45.56 -19.06 -20.44
CA GLY A 501 -44.45 -19.64 -21.23
C GLY A 501 -43.08 -19.27 -20.66
N ARG A 502 -42.84 -17.98 -20.35
CA ARG A 502 -41.60 -17.50 -19.74
C ARG A 502 -41.44 -18.01 -18.31
N ALA A 503 -42.51 -18.03 -17.53
CA ALA A 503 -42.52 -18.61 -16.20
C ALA A 503 -42.03 -20.06 -16.21
N LEU A 504 -42.48 -20.88 -17.20
CA LEU A 504 -42.09 -22.26 -17.34
C LEU A 504 -40.61 -22.41 -17.74
N GLU A 505 -40.11 -21.53 -18.60
CA GLU A 505 -38.69 -21.51 -18.98
C GLU A 505 -37.75 -21.27 -17.78
N HIS A 506 -38.07 -20.29 -16.93
CA HIS A 506 -37.32 -20.08 -15.68
C HIS A 506 -37.39 -21.29 -14.74
N ARG A 507 -38.52 -21.95 -14.61
CA ARG A 507 -38.63 -23.19 -13.78
C ARG A 507 -37.73 -24.30 -14.32
N ARG A 508 -37.69 -24.53 -15.62
CA ARG A 508 -36.77 -25.49 -16.26
C ARG A 508 -35.32 -25.15 -15.99
N ARG A 509 -34.97 -23.84 -16.04
CA ARG A 509 -33.61 -23.37 -15.76
C ARG A 509 -33.22 -23.65 -14.31
N ILE A 510 -34.11 -23.45 -13.34
CA ILE A 510 -33.90 -23.80 -11.92
C ILE A 510 -33.53 -25.28 -11.77
N GLU A 511 -34.28 -26.18 -12.44
CA GLU A 511 -34.02 -27.61 -12.41
C GLU A 511 -32.62 -27.94 -12.94
N SER A 512 -32.23 -27.33 -14.07
CA SER A 512 -30.91 -27.53 -14.67
C SER A 512 -29.78 -27.05 -13.76
N LEU A 513 -29.93 -25.88 -13.10
CA LEU A 513 -28.94 -25.32 -12.19
C LEU A 513 -28.79 -26.15 -10.90
N ARG A 514 -29.90 -26.71 -10.38
CA ARG A 514 -29.90 -27.62 -9.22
C ARG A 514 -29.26 -28.97 -9.57
N ALA A 515 -29.48 -29.50 -10.79
CA ALA A 515 -28.85 -30.74 -11.23
C ALA A 515 -27.33 -30.58 -11.42
N ALA A 516 -26.85 -29.41 -11.91
CA ALA A 516 -25.44 -29.11 -12.04
C ALA A 516 -24.70 -29.04 -10.70
N ARG A 517 -25.43 -28.73 -9.59
CA ARG A 517 -24.87 -28.71 -8.22
C ARG A 517 -24.67 -30.11 -7.62
N SER A 518 -25.40 -31.08 -8.10
CA SER A 518 -25.38 -32.47 -7.56
C SER A 518 -24.31 -33.35 -8.24
N GLN A 519 -23.68 -32.88 -9.30
CA GLN A 519 -22.51 -33.47 -9.97
C GLN A 519 -21.20 -32.83 -9.47
#